data_7e5fdb8180c675aaf093de528dd36eed
#
_entry.id   7e5fdb8180c675aaf093de528dd36eed
#
_cell.length_a   1.000
_cell.length_b   1.000
_cell.length_c   1.000
_cell.angle_alpha   90.00
_cell.angle_beta   90.00
_cell.angle_gamma   90.00
#
_symmetry.space_group_name_H-M   'P 1'
#
loop_
_entity.id
_entity.type
_entity.pdbx_description
1 polymer ?
#
loop_
_entity_poly.entity_id
_entity_poly.type
_entity_poly.pdbx_seq_one_letter_code
_entity_poly.pdbx_strand_id
1 'polypeptide(L)'
;MPFNFYDTHTLLMAVQQLTPAATFLRDRYFPTNDASDIFATDDVLVEFRDGSKKLAPFVAPRKGGVTVLRAGYNMERYTPPFVAPRRVLTLDELRKRGFGEALYSQLTPEQRQQTLILRDADELGELITNREEAMAAETMLTNGCVMKHIADDVDKADEMEIRFYSEASNPATYTPTAKWDATGGKILKDLEAMIRMLTKRGLRASDLVCSPGVADTIINDAAVQKLLDNRRIEIGNVEPELLPDGAAIVARLNVLGRIISVISYDLTYTDDEGNDKLYIPSGKCVLTAPGAGRTAYGAVSQVEQSDGEFHTYAGRRVPKYVSSAEGNSRTLTISSRPLMIPNNKNPFIVADVLTD
;
A
#
# COMPACT_ATOMS: atom_id res chain seq x y z
N MET A 1 2.57 6.59 -37.66
CA MET A 1 1.17 6.97 -37.51
C MET A 1 1.13 8.14 -36.56
N PRO A 2 0.37 9.20 -36.78
CA PRO A 2 0.23 10.25 -35.77
C PRO A 2 -0.46 9.65 -34.55
N PHE A 3 0.10 9.89 -33.37
CA PHE A 3 -0.49 9.49 -32.10
C PHE A 3 -1.86 10.15 -31.93
N ASN A 4 -2.89 9.33 -31.77
CA ASN A 4 -4.22 9.83 -31.47
C ASN A 4 -4.44 9.79 -29.95
N PHE A 5 -4.26 10.92 -29.27
CA PHE A 5 -4.47 11.06 -27.84
C PHE A 5 -5.94 10.93 -27.39
N TYR A 6 -6.84 10.82 -28.34
CA TYR A 6 -8.28 10.69 -28.08
C TYR A 6 -8.75 9.24 -27.95
N ASP A 7 -7.85 8.29 -28.17
CA ASP A 7 -8.12 6.87 -28.03
C ASP A 7 -7.59 6.35 -26.71
N THR A 8 -8.45 5.76 -25.90
CA THR A 8 -8.10 5.18 -24.60
C THR A 8 -6.97 4.17 -24.69
N HIS A 9 -6.90 3.36 -25.75
CA HIS A 9 -5.79 2.42 -25.96
C HIS A 9 -4.45 3.12 -26.12
N THR A 10 -4.39 4.22 -26.85
CA THR A 10 -3.17 5.01 -27.02
C THR A 10 -2.75 5.66 -25.71
N LEU A 11 -3.69 6.20 -24.93
CA LEU A 11 -3.45 6.76 -23.62
C LEU A 11 -3.01 5.70 -22.60
N LEU A 12 -3.59 4.51 -22.66
CA LEU A 12 -3.23 3.39 -21.79
C LEU A 12 -1.77 2.98 -21.98
N MET A 13 -1.31 2.93 -23.20
CA MET A 13 0.10 2.66 -23.53
C MET A 13 1.03 3.79 -23.06
N ALA A 14 0.62 5.04 -23.20
CA ALA A 14 1.40 6.19 -22.75
C ALA A 14 1.54 6.20 -21.21
N VAL A 15 0.45 5.97 -20.48
CA VAL A 15 0.45 5.88 -19.01
C VAL A 15 1.29 4.70 -18.51
N GLN A 16 1.30 3.57 -19.22
CA GLN A 16 2.16 2.43 -18.86
C GLN A 16 3.66 2.72 -19.03
N GLN A 17 4.04 3.66 -19.91
CA GLN A 17 5.42 4.08 -20.11
C GLN A 17 5.90 5.10 -19.06
N LEU A 18 4.98 5.76 -18.34
CA LEU A 18 5.35 6.65 -17.25
C LEU A 18 5.89 5.81 -16.08
N THR A 19 7.02 6.23 -15.54
CA THR A 19 7.58 5.61 -14.33
C THR A 19 6.78 6.13 -13.13
N PRO A 20 5.93 5.31 -12.50
CA PRO A 20 5.18 5.75 -11.33
C PRO A 20 6.16 6.09 -10.19
N ALA A 21 5.78 7.02 -9.33
CA ALA A 21 6.53 7.29 -8.12
C ALA A 21 6.72 5.99 -7.33
N ALA A 22 7.96 5.75 -6.88
CA ALA A 22 8.24 4.56 -6.11
C ALA A 22 7.51 4.62 -4.78
N THR A 23 7.06 3.46 -4.26
CA THR A 23 6.30 3.37 -3.02
C THR A 23 6.80 2.21 -2.18
N PHE A 24 7.32 2.51 -1.02
CA PHE A 24 8.02 1.53 -0.20
C PHE A 24 7.09 0.49 0.42
N LEU A 25 5.99 0.90 1.06
CA LEU A 25 5.07 -0.02 1.74
C LEU A 25 4.32 -0.91 0.77
N ARG A 26 3.79 -0.31 -0.31
CA ARG A 26 3.09 -1.05 -1.36
C ARG A 26 4.01 -2.07 -2.02
N ASP A 27 5.17 -1.65 -2.51
CA ASP A 27 6.03 -2.51 -3.33
C ASP A 27 6.70 -3.60 -2.50
N ARG A 28 7.03 -3.32 -1.24
CA ARG A 28 7.68 -4.29 -0.35
C ARG A 28 6.70 -5.26 0.31
N TYR A 29 5.56 -4.77 0.80
CA TYR A 29 4.63 -5.58 1.59
C TYR A 29 3.40 -6.04 0.83
N PHE A 30 2.99 -5.33 -0.21
CA PHE A 30 1.85 -5.65 -1.05
C PHE A 30 2.20 -5.71 -2.55
N PRO A 31 3.20 -6.50 -2.96
CA PRO A 31 3.56 -6.60 -4.37
C PRO A 31 2.37 -7.07 -5.20
N THR A 32 2.26 -6.57 -6.43
CA THR A 32 1.23 -6.96 -7.39
C THR A 32 1.80 -7.96 -8.39
N ASN A 33 1.07 -9.03 -8.63
CA ASN A 33 1.33 -9.93 -9.76
C ASN A 33 0.29 -9.67 -10.85
N ASP A 34 0.71 -9.07 -11.95
CA ASP A 34 -0.20 -8.68 -13.05
C ASP A 34 -1.00 -9.83 -13.64
N ALA A 35 -0.50 -11.05 -13.54
CA ALA A 35 -1.19 -12.23 -14.07
C ALA A 35 -2.35 -12.72 -13.19
N SER A 36 -2.33 -12.43 -11.87
CA SER A 36 -3.28 -12.98 -10.90
C SER A 36 -4.10 -11.94 -10.14
N ASP A 37 -3.59 -10.71 -10.07
CA ASP A 37 -4.12 -9.68 -9.18
C ASP A 37 -4.88 -8.57 -9.92
N ILE A 38 -4.97 -8.65 -11.26
CA ILE A 38 -5.79 -7.77 -12.08
C ILE A 38 -7.05 -8.52 -12.49
N PHE A 39 -8.19 -8.09 -11.99
CA PHE A 39 -9.48 -8.73 -12.20
C PHE A 39 -10.23 -8.10 -13.36
N ALA A 40 -10.95 -8.93 -14.12
CA ALA A 40 -11.84 -8.48 -15.21
C ALA A 40 -13.23 -8.07 -14.69
N THR A 41 -13.46 -8.15 -13.37
CA THR A 41 -14.71 -7.79 -12.72
C THR A 41 -14.49 -6.64 -11.74
N ASP A 42 -15.54 -5.89 -11.46
CA ASP A 42 -15.51 -4.77 -10.49
C ASP A 42 -15.17 -5.25 -9.07
N ASP A 43 -15.54 -6.49 -8.73
CA ASP A 43 -15.30 -7.09 -7.44
C ASP A 43 -14.11 -8.04 -7.46
N VAL A 44 -13.40 -8.06 -6.35
CA VAL A 44 -12.29 -8.97 -6.08
C VAL A 44 -12.75 -10.09 -5.16
N LEU A 45 -12.60 -11.32 -5.64
CA LEU A 45 -12.88 -12.52 -4.84
C LEU A 45 -11.62 -12.93 -4.10
N VAL A 46 -11.72 -13.03 -2.78
CA VAL A 46 -10.62 -13.44 -1.92
C VAL A 46 -10.98 -14.74 -1.23
N GLU A 47 -10.19 -15.77 -1.48
CA GLU A 47 -10.34 -17.07 -0.84
C GLU A 47 -9.43 -17.17 0.37
N PHE A 48 -10.02 -17.43 1.54
CA PHE A 48 -9.27 -17.65 2.76
C PHE A 48 -9.40 -19.11 3.20
N ARG A 49 -8.27 -19.72 3.46
CA ARG A 49 -8.21 -21.07 4.00
C ARG A 49 -7.39 -21.09 5.27
N ASP A 50 -8.01 -21.54 6.36
CA ASP A 50 -7.28 -21.76 7.60
C ASP A 50 -6.29 -22.92 7.44
N GLY A 51 -5.01 -22.64 7.65
CA GLY A 51 -3.98 -23.68 7.71
C GLY A 51 -4.21 -24.61 8.90
N SER A 52 -4.20 -25.92 8.68
CA SER A 52 -4.28 -26.89 9.75
C SER A 52 -2.87 -27.29 10.20
N LYS A 53 -2.59 -27.16 11.52
CA LYS A 53 -1.37 -27.69 12.15
C LYS A 53 -1.58 -29.11 12.69
N LYS A 54 -2.59 -29.84 12.19
CA LYS A 54 -2.88 -31.21 12.61
C LYS A 54 -1.75 -32.15 12.17
N LEU A 55 -1.29 -33.00 13.08
CA LEU A 55 -0.36 -34.06 12.77
C LEU A 55 -1.05 -35.19 12.02
N ALA A 56 -0.33 -35.85 11.12
CA ALA A 56 -0.82 -37.07 10.51
C ALA A 56 -1.03 -38.14 11.59
N PRO A 57 -2.19 -38.84 11.61
CA PRO A 57 -2.43 -39.90 12.58
C PRO A 57 -1.54 -41.12 12.29
N PHE A 58 -1.04 -41.76 13.35
CA PHE A 58 -0.39 -43.07 13.22
C PHE A 58 -1.40 -44.14 12.88
N VAL A 59 -1.12 -44.99 11.93
CA VAL A 59 -1.96 -46.09 11.50
C VAL A 59 -1.25 -47.41 11.78
N ALA A 60 -2.01 -48.38 12.31
CA ALA A 60 -1.46 -49.72 12.56
C ALA A 60 -1.00 -50.38 11.25
N PRO A 61 0.10 -51.17 11.26
CA PRO A 61 0.54 -51.95 10.11
C PRO A 61 -0.60 -52.79 9.56
N ARG A 62 -0.74 -52.84 8.24
CA ARG A 62 -1.79 -53.58 7.50
C ARG A 62 -3.22 -53.05 7.57
N LYS A 63 -3.47 -51.84 8.17
CA LYS A 63 -4.70 -51.09 8.00
C LYS A 63 -4.49 -50.03 6.93
N GLY A 64 -5.53 -49.82 6.10
CA GLY A 64 -5.54 -48.73 5.12
C GLY A 64 -5.39 -47.37 5.83
N GLY A 65 -4.99 -46.34 5.12
CA GLY A 65 -4.82 -44.99 5.67
C GLY A 65 -6.09 -44.44 6.31
N VAL A 66 -5.95 -43.49 7.23
CA VAL A 66 -7.07 -42.75 7.82
C VAL A 66 -7.51 -41.64 6.89
N THR A 67 -8.79 -41.57 6.59
CA THR A 67 -9.35 -40.48 5.78
C THR A 67 -9.26 -39.15 6.54
N VAL A 68 -8.51 -38.21 6.03
CA VAL A 68 -8.41 -36.84 6.54
C VAL A 68 -9.36 -35.98 5.72
N LEU A 69 -10.36 -35.40 6.39
CA LEU A 69 -11.29 -34.49 5.75
C LEU A 69 -10.57 -33.22 5.33
N ARG A 70 -10.87 -32.74 4.13
CA ARG A 70 -10.36 -31.45 3.64
C ARG A 70 -10.98 -30.32 4.49
N ALA A 71 -10.15 -29.37 4.91
CA ALA A 71 -10.66 -28.15 5.48
C ALA A 71 -11.40 -27.34 4.41
N GLY A 72 -12.55 -26.80 4.77
CA GLY A 72 -13.27 -25.87 3.91
C GLY A 72 -12.45 -24.58 3.68
N TYR A 73 -12.87 -23.78 2.74
CA TYR A 73 -12.37 -22.43 2.53
C TYR A 73 -13.55 -21.45 2.60
N ASN A 74 -13.28 -20.25 3.03
CA ASN A 74 -14.22 -19.15 2.99
C ASN A 74 -13.87 -18.29 1.79
N MET A 75 -14.88 -17.91 1.02
CA MET A 75 -14.77 -16.98 -0.07
C MET A 75 -15.47 -15.70 0.35
N GLU A 76 -14.73 -14.61 0.33
CA GLU A 76 -15.26 -13.27 0.60
C GLU A 76 -15.12 -12.42 -0.65
N ARG A 77 -16.16 -11.63 -0.91
CA ARG A 77 -16.23 -10.71 -2.04
C ARG A 77 -16.03 -9.30 -1.50
N TYR A 78 -15.05 -8.63 -2.03
CA TYR A 78 -14.77 -7.23 -1.71
C TYR A 78 -14.90 -6.36 -2.96
N THR A 79 -15.52 -5.20 -2.80
CA THR A 79 -15.58 -4.19 -3.85
C THR A 79 -14.47 -3.18 -3.61
N PRO A 80 -13.42 -3.15 -4.44
CA PRO A 80 -12.33 -2.18 -4.31
C PRO A 80 -12.84 -0.75 -4.45
N PRO A 81 -12.24 0.22 -3.73
CA PRO A 81 -12.58 1.62 -3.86
C PRO A 81 -12.27 2.12 -5.27
N PHE A 82 -13.11 3.03 -5.75
CA PHE A 82 -12.89 3.69 -7.04
C PHE A 82 -12.15 5.01 -6.82
N VAL A 83 -10.96 5.12 -7.37
CA VAL A 83 -10.13 6.33 -7.32
C VAL A 83 -10.01 6.89 -8.73
N ALA A 84 -10.47 8.11 -8.95
CA ALA A 84 -10.54 8.70 -10.29
C ALA A 84 -10.24 10.22 -10.26
N PRO A 85 -9.00 10.62 -9.98
CA PRO A 85 -8.64 12.02 -10.10
C PRO A 85 -8.76 12.49 -11.54
N ARG A 86 -9.19 13.73 -11.73
CA ARG A 86 -9.39 14.32 -13.04
C ARG A 86 -8.79 15.73 -13.11
N ARG A 87 -8.35 16.10 -14.30
CA ARG A 87 -7.90 17.46 -14.61
C ARG A 87 -8.60 17.97 -15.86
N VAL A 88 -9.07 19.22 -15.81
CA VAL A 88 -9.75 19.88 -16.92
C VAL A 88 -8.75 20.80 -17.59
N LEU A 89 -8.54 20.62 -18.88
CA LEU A 89 -7.73 21.48 -19.73
C LEU A 89 -8.65 22.48 -20.45
N THR A 90 -8.45 23.75 -20.21
CA THR A 90 -9.24 24.83 -20.82
C THR A 90 -8.49 25.50 -21.96
N LEU A 91 -9.23 26.15 -22.87
CA LEU A 91 -8.64 26.90 -23.99
C LEU A 91 -7.70 28.04 -23.51
N ASP A 92 -8.00 28.62 -22.33
CA ASP A 92 -7.21 29.70 -21.76
C ASP A 92 -5.83 29.25 -21.30
N GLU A 93 -5.70 28.00 -20.83
CA GLU A 93 -4.41 27.41 -20.46
C GLU A 93 -3.53 27.15 -21.69
N LEU A 94 -4.14 26.76 -22.82
CA LEU A 94 -3.42 26.59 -24.07
C LEU A 94 -2.92 27.89 -24.68
N ARG A 95 -3.63 29.00 -24.43
CA ARG A 95 -3.24 30.33 -24.92
C ARG A 95 -2.15 30.99 -24.07
N LYS A 96 -2.10 30.65 -22.79
CA LYS A 96 -1.09 31.17 -21.86
C LYS A 96 0.19 30.33 -21.97
N ARG A 97 1.31 30.98 -21.68
CA ARG A 97 2.59 30.31 -21.57
C ARG A 97 2.56 29.31 -20.39
N GLY A 98 2.94 28.06 -20.64
CA GLY A 98 3.05 27.04 -19.62
C GLY A 98 4.23 27.26 -18.65
N PHE A 99 4.15 26.65 -17.46
CA PHE A 99 5.25 26.64 -16.49
C PHE A 99 6.47 25.93 -17.11
N GLY A 100 7.65 26.55 -17.02
CA GLY A 100 8.89 26.02 -17.60
C GLY A 100 9.10 26.30 -19.10
N GLU A 101 8.14 26.90 -19.79
CA GLU A 101 8.26 27.27 -21.19
C GLU A 101 9.16 28.51 -21.37
N ALA A 102 10.09 28.51 -22.32
CA ALA A 102 10.97 29.62 -22.60
C ALA A 102 10.20 30.89 -23.01
N LEU A 103 10.71 32.08 -22.71
CA LEU A 103 10.07 33.37 -22.99
C LEU A 103 9.72 33.56 -24.47
N TYR A 104 10.55 33.02 -25.36
CA TYR A 104 10.42 33.11 -26.82
C TYR A 104 10.12 31.71 -27.41
N SER A 105 9.33 30.90 -26.70
CA SER A 105 8.93 29.60 -27.20
C SER A 105 8.11 29.73 -28.48
N GLN A 106 8.46 28.93 -29.49
CA GLN A 106 7.71 28.80 -30.75
C GLN A 106 6.78 27.57 -30.76
N LEU A 107 6.45 27.03 -29.56
CA LEU A 107 5.57 25.87 -29.46
C LEU A 107 4.19 26.20 -30.02
N THR A 108 3.70 25.32 -30.89
CA THR A 108 2.32 25.41 -31.37
C THR A 108 1.34 25.04 -30.23
N PRO A 109 0.07 25.51 -30.26
CA PRO A 109 -0.93 25.12 -29.28
C PRO A 109 -1.09 23.59 -29.15
N GLU A 110 -0.90 22.83 -30.25
CA GLU A 110 -0.98 21.37 -30.26
C GLU A 110 0.19 20.73 -29.51
N GLN A 111 1.41 21.21 -29.73
CA GLN A 111 2.58 20.73 -28.99
C GLN A 111 2.50 21.06 -27.49
N ARG A 112 1.98 22.24 -27.16
CA ARG A 112 1.74 22.63 -25.77
C ARG A 112 0.70 21.73 -25.11
N GLN A 113 -0.38 21.42 -25.84
CA GLN A 113 -1.41 20.49 -25.37
C GLN A 113 -0.82 19.09 -25.09
N GLN A 114 -0.01 18.54 -25.99
CA GLN A 114 0.63 17.23 -25.80
C GLN A 114 1.49 17.21 -24.54
N THR A 115 2.31 18.24 -24.32
CA THR A 115 3.16 18.35 -23.12
C THR A 115 2.34 18.45 -21.84
N LEU A 116 1.23 19.22 -21.87
CA LEU A 116 0.34 19.35 -20.71
C LEU A 116 -0.37 18.04 -20.39
N ILE A 117 -0.88 17.31 -21.39
CA ILE A 117 -1.55 16.01 -21.16
C ILE A 117 -0.60 14.99 -20.54
N LEU A 118 0.65 14.91 -21.01
CA LEU A 118 1.64 13.99 -20.46
C LEU A 118 1.96 14.35 -19.01
N ARG A 119 2.19 15.63 -18.73
CA ARG A 119 2.43 16.11 -17.37
C ARG A 119 1.24 15.88 -16.45
N ASP A 120 0.03 16.16 -16.91
CA ASP A 120 -1.19 15.93 -16.16
C ASP A 120 -1.39 14.43 -15.87
N ALA A 121 -1.07 13.57 -16.84
CA ALA A 121 -1.15 12.12 -16.65
C ALA A 121 -0.17 11.63 -15.57
N ASP A 122 1.06 12.17 -15.55
CA ASP A 122 2.07 11.85 -14.55
C ASP A 122 1.62 12.30 -13.16
N GLU A 123 1.24 13.57 -13.00
CA GLU A 123 0.75 14.12 -11.73
C GLU A 123 -0.51 13.39 -11.20
N LEU A 124 -1.47 13.04 -12.06
CA LEU A 124 -2.64 12.25 -11.67
C LEU A 124 -2.26 10.81 -11.28
N GLY A 125 -1.26 10.25 -11.95
CA GLY A 125 -0.69 8.94 -11.62
C GLY A 125 -0.04 8.95 -10.23
N GLU A 126 0.71 10.00 -9.88
CA GLU A 126 1.31 10.18 -8.56
C GLU A 126 0.25 10.29 -7.45
N LEU A 127 -0.84 11.03 -7.67
CA LEU A 127 -1.94 11.13 -6.70
C LEU A 127 -2.54 9.75 -6.37
N ILE A 128 -2.75 8.91 -7.41
CA ILE A 128 -3.27 7.55 -7.18
C ILE A 128 -2.22 6.70 -6.44
N THR A 129 -0.95 6.85 -6.79
CA THR A 129 0.15 6.13 -6.14
C THR A 129 0.26 6.48 -4.66
N ASN A 130 0.18 7.75 -4.30
CA ASN A 130 0.15 8.21 -2.91
C ASN A 130 -1.07 7.64 -2.16
N ARG A 131 -2.23 7.56 -2.81
CA ARG A 131 -3.42 6.93 -2.21
C ARG A 131 -3.22 5.43 -1.98
N GLU A 132 -2.58 4.73 -2.91
CA GLU A 132 -2.24 3.31 -2.74
C GLU A 132 -1.28 3.09 -1.57
N GLU A 133 -0.28 3.94 -1.42
CA GLU A 133 0.66 3.87 -0.28
C GLU A 133 -0.07 4.13 1.05
N ALA A 134 -0.97 5.11 1.10
CA ALA A 134 -1.80 5.38 2.29
C ALA A 134 -2.70 4.19 2.64
N MET A 135 -3.32 3.56 1.64
CA MET A 135 -4.12 2.34 1.84
C MET A 135 -3.26 1.16 2.32
N ALA A 136 -2.02 1.03 1.83
CA ALA A 136 -1.09 0.02 2.31
C ALA A 136 -0.75 0.24 3.79
N ALA A 137 -0.42 1.47 4.18
CA ALA A 137 -0.17 1.84 5.57
C ALA A 137 -1.38 1.56 6.47
N GLU A 138 -2.57 1.96 6.04
CA GLU A 138 -3.81 1.74 6.79
C GLU A 138 -4.12 0.26 6.96
N THR A 139 -3.96 -0.55 5.89
CA THR A 139 -4.16 -2.00 5.96
C THR A 139 -3.16 -2.66 6.90
N MET A 140 -1.91 -2.21 6.95
CA MET A 140 -0.91 -2.69 7.89
C MET A 140 -1.28 -2.36 9.34
N LEU A 141 -1.86 -1.18 9.59
CA LEU A 141 -2.21 -0.68 10.91
C LEU A 141 -3.52 -1.27 11.45
N THR A 142 -4.52 -1.46 10.59
CA THR A 142 -5.90 -1.79 11.00
C THR A 142 -6.41 -3.14 10.48
N ASN A 143 -5.67 -3.83 9.62
CA ASN A 143 -6.16 -4.97 8.84
C ASN A 143 -7.40 -4.66 7.99
N GLY A 144 -7.51 -3.45 7.55
CA GLY A 144 -8.66 -2.98 6.78
C GLY A 144 -8.36 -1.68 6.08
N CYS A 145 -9.36 -1.11 5.46
CA CYS A 145 -9.30 0.19 4.83
C CYS A 145 -10.64 0.90 5.00
N VAL A 146 -10.61 2.15 5.44
CA VAL A 146 -11.79 3.02 5.51
C VAL A 146 -11.81 3.91 4.28
N MET A 147 -12.88 3.85 3.53
CA MET A 147 -13.07 4.60 2.31
C MET A 147 -14.13 5.66 2.50
N LYS A 148 -13.77 6.91 2.23
CA LYS A 148 -14.74 8.01 2.16
C LYS A 148 -15.09 8.26 0.71
N HIS A 149 -16.31 7.92 0.32
CA HIS A 149 -16.80 8.26 -1.01
C HIS A 149 -17.23 9.71 -1.04
N ILE A 150 -16.46 10.54 -1.72
CA ILE A 150 -16.85 11.94 -1.98
C ILE A 150 -17.79 11.92 -3.18
N ALA A 151 -19.09 12.12 -2.92
CA ALA A 151 -20.05 12.47 -3.96
C ALA A 151 -19.88 13.96 -4.31
N ASP A 152 -20.92 14.63 -4.75
CA ASP A 152 -20.87 16.06 -5.14
C ASP A 152 -20.63 17.03 -3.96
N ASP A 153 -20.68 16.56 -2.70
CA ASP A 153 -20.55 17.36 -1.49
C ASP A 153 -19.69 16.65 -0.45
N VAL A 154 -18.61 17.30 -0.02
CA VAL A 154 -17.63 16.74 0.94
C VAL A 154 -18.28 16.42 2.29
N ASP A 155 -19.33 17.16 2.67
CA ASP A 155 -20.05 16.98 3.94
C ASP A 155 -20.99 15.76 3.95
N LYS A 156 -21.17 15.08 2.82
CA LYS A 156 -22.06 13.91 2.65
C LYS A 156 -21.31 12.68 2.13
N ALA A 157 -20.07 12.52 2.50
CA ALA A 157 -19.31 11.35 2.13
C ALA A 157 -19.86 10.10 2.84
N ASP A 158 -20.25 9.10 2.08
CA ASP A 158 -20.56 7.76 2.62
C ASP A 158 -19.26 7.07 3.00
N GLU A 159 -19.13 6.66 4.25
CA GLU A 159 -17.98 5.89 4.72
C GLU A 159 -18.25 4.40 4.50
N MET A 160 -17.36 3.73 3.79
CA MET A 160 -17.35 2.29 3.62
C MET A 160 -16.08 1.71 4.25
N GLU A 161 -16.24 0.78 5.17
CA GLU A 161 -15.14 0.11 5.83
C GLU A 161 -14.98 -1.33 5.32
N ILE A 162 -13.79 -1.70 4.89
CA ILE A 162 -13.41 -3.08 4.61
C ILE A 162 -12.53 -3.58 5.74
N ARG A 163 -12.92 -4.67 6.40
CA ARG A 163 -12.11 -5.40 7.38
C ARG A 163 -11.88 -6.82 6.91
N PHE A 164 -10.62 -7.23 6.91
CA PHE A 164 -10.27 -8.56 6.40
C PHE A 164 -10.42 -9.68 7.42
N TYR A 165 -10.28 -9.42 8.73
CA TYR A 165 -10.31 -10.47 9.76
C TYR A 165 -10.85 -9.96 11.10
N SER A 166 -11.39 -10.89 11.90
CA SER A 166 -11.78 -10.61 13.28
C SER A 166 -10.55 -10.61 14.21
N GLU A 167 -10.38 -9.56 15.00
CA GLU A 167 -9.30 -9.45 15.99
C GLU A 167 -9.49 -10.35 17.21
N ALA A 168 -10.72 -10.72 17.55
CA ALA A 168 -11.02 -11.44 18.79
C ALA A 168 -10.29 -12.79 18.91
N SER A 169 -10.16 -13.53 17.80
CA SER A 169 -9.49 -14.85 17.76
C SER A 169 -8.02 -14.77 17.33
N ASN A 170 -7.59 -13.66 16.75
CA ASN A 170 -6.28 -13.51 16.13
C ASN A 170 -5.84 -12.04 16.14
N PRO A 171 -5.51 -11.48 17.32
CA PRO A 171 -5.24 -10.06 17.46
C PRO A 171 -4.01 -9.64 16.66
N ALA A 172 -4.14 -8.50 15.97
CA ALA A 172 -3.05 -7.84 15.24
C ALA A 172 -2.31 -6.82 16.11
N THR A 173 -2.88 -6.43 17.25
CA THR A 173 -2.33 -5.39 18.13
C THR A 173 -1.59 -6.00 19.32
N TYR A 174 -0.42 -5.46 19.61
CA TYR A 174 0.34 -5.72 20.82
C TYR A 174 0.37 -4.47 21.69
N THR A 175 0.06 -4.62 22.99
CA THR A 175 0.13 -3.52 23.94
C THR A 175 1.31 -3.78 24.89
N PRO A 176 2.36 -2.94 24.90
CA PRO A 176 3.48 -3.08 25.83
C PRO A 176 3.02 -2.79 27.26
N THR A 177 3.65 -3.44 28.23
CA THR A 177 3.33 -3.21 29.66
C THR A 177 3.71 -1.80 30.11
N ALA A 178 4.78 -1.26 29.57
CA ALA A 178 5.22 0.12 29.72
C ALA A 178 5.66 0.64 28.36
N LYS A 179 5.39 1.90 28.07
CA LYS A 179 5.83 2.55 26.84
C LYS A 179 7.36 2.57 26.77
N TRP A 180 7.94 2.54 25.59
CA TRP A 180 9.39 2.37 25.39
C TRP A 180 10.19 3.60 25.83
N ASP A 181 9.58 4.77 25.82
CA ASP A 181 10.14 6.03 26.33
C ASP A 181 9.95 6.21 27.85
N ALA A 182 9.14 5.37 28.49
CA ALA A 182 8.89 5.44 29.92
C ALA A 182 9.89 4.58 30.72
N THR A 183 10.07 4.95 32.01
CA THR A 183 10.89 4.16 32.94
C THR A 183 10.32 2.76 33.11
N GLY A 184 11.04 1.75 32.62
CA GLY A 184 10.62 0.34 32.66
C GLY A 184 10.20 -0.23 31.32
N GLY A 185 10.26 0.52 30.22
CA GLY A 185 10.14 0.01 28.87
C GLY A 185 11.13 -1.13 28.60
N LYS A 186 10.69 -2.18 27.93
CA LYS A 186 11.50 -3.38 27.65
C LYS A 186 11.42 -3.77 26.19
N ILE A 187 12.05 -2.97 25.34
CA ILE A 187 11.99 -3.10 23.89
C ILE A 187 12.24 -4.54 23.40
N LEU A 188 13.32 -5.17 23.85
CA LEU A 188 13.67 -6.53 23.42
C LEU A 188 12.62 -7.58 23.80
N LYS A 189 12.05 -7.48 25.01
CA LYS A 189 10.99 -8.41 25.46
C LYS A 189 9.69 -8.24 24.69
N ASP A 190 9.35 -6.99 24.38
CA ASP A 190 8.16 -6.67 23.60
C ASP A 190 8.33 -7.17 22.16
N LEU A 191 9.50 -6.96 21.55
CA LEU A 191 9.83 -7.53 20.24
C LEU A 191 9.77 -9.06 20.26
N GLU A 192 10.31 -9.72 21.29
CA GLU A 192 10.16 -11.17 21.46
C GLU A 192 8.70 -11.62 21.51
N ALA A 193 7.85 -10.89 22.24
CA ALA A 193 6.42 -11.19 22.32
C ALA A 193 5.74 -11.06 20.96
N MET A 194 6.00 -9.97 20.25
CA MET A 194 5.47 -9.73 18.91
C MET A 194 5.93 -10.80 17.90
N ILE A 195 7.21 -11.17 17.91
CA ILE A 195 7.77 -12.26 17.09
C ILE A 195 7.04 -13.58 17.38
N ARG A 196 6.82 -13.89 18.68
CA ARG A 196 6.10 -15.11 19.06
C ARG A 196 4.65 -15.11 18.61
N MET A 197 3.98 -13.96 18.55
CA MET A 197 2.62 -13.84 17.99
C MET A 197 2.58 -14.26 16.52
N LEU A 198 3.50 -13.75 15.69
CA LEU A 198 3.61 -14.14 14.27
C LEU A 198 4.02 -15.61 14.11
N THR A 199 5.00 -16.07 14.89
CA THR A 199 5.48 -17.46 14.81
C THR A 199 4.40 -18.48 15.17
N LYS A 200 3.58 -18.21 16.19
CA LYS A 200 2.42 -19.07 16.53
C LYS A 200 1.47 -19.25 15.37
N ARG A 201 1.34 -18.24 14.51
CA ARG A 201 0.55 -18.30 13.27
C ARG A 201 1.26 -18.97 12.11
N GLY A 202 2.57 -19.27 12.25
CA GLY A 202 3.41 -19.81 11.18
C GLY A 202 3.94 -18.74 10.23
N LEU A 203 3.91 -17.47 10.63
CA LEU A 203 4.35 -16.34 9.84
C LEU A 203 5.79 -15.95 10.19
N ARG A 204 6.44 -15.28 9.25
CA ARG A 204 7.80 -14.75 9.46
C ARG A 204 7.70 -13.35 10.06
N ALA A 205 8.74 -12.97 10.81
CA ALA A 205 9.01 -11.62 11.26
C ALA A 205 10.42 -11.28 10.82
N SER A 206 10.59 -10.26 10.00
CA SER A 206 11.89 -9.80 9.51
C SER A 206 12.03 -8.28 9.52
N ASP A 207 10.92 -7.56 9.41
CA ASP A 207 10.92 -6.11 9.28
C ASP A 207 10.06 -5.48 10.38
N LEU A 208 10.66 -4.52 11.08
CA LEU A 208 9.97 -3.63 12.00
C LEU A 208 9.90 -2.24 11.36
N VAL A 209 8.77 -1.90 10.78
CA VAL A 209 8.54 -0.56 10.23
C VAL A 209 8.03 0.35 11.33
N CYS A 210 8.66 1.47 11.53
CA CYS A 210 8.35 2.37 12.64
C CYS A 210 8.42 3.84 12.23
N SER A 211 7.76 4.68 13.01
CA SER A 211 7.92 6.13 12.90
C SER A 211 9.33 6.56 13.36
N PRO A 212 9.83 7.72 12.93
CA PRO A 212 11.18 8.19 13.27
C PRO A 212 11.45 8.22 14.75
N GLY A 213 10.53 8.73 15.57
CA GLY A 213 10.68 8.79 17.03
C GLY A 213 10.83 7.42 17.70
N VAL A 214 10.18 6.39 17.15
CA VAL A 214 10.35 5.01 17.64
C VAL A 214 11.73 4.47 17.26
N ALA A 215 12.21 4.75 16.06
CA ALA A 215 13.55 4.35 15.63
C ALA A 215 14.64 4.97 16.53
N ASP A 216 14.52 6.26 16.82
CA ASP A 216 15.44 6.97 17.74
C ASP A 216 15.41 6.37 19.15
N THR A 217 14.23 6.04 19.66
CA THR A 217 14.08 5.41 20.97
C THR A 217 14.75 4.03 21.02
N ILE A 218 14.63 3.24 19.95
CA ILE A 218 15.28 1.92 19.86
C ILE A 218 16.80 2.05 19.86
N ILE A 219 17.38 2.99 19.10
CA ILE A 219 18.83 3.19 19.04
C ILE A 219 19.39 3.67 20.38
N ASN A 220 18.66 4.52 21.08
CA ASN A 220 19.09 5.11 22.33
C ASN A 220 18.85 4.20 23.55
N ASP A 221 18.17 3.06 23.39
CA ASP A 221 17.94 2.11 24.47
C ASP A 221 19.24 1.44 24.94
N ALA A 222 19.50 1.47 26.22
CA ALA A 222 20.73 0.93 26.80
C ALA A 222 20.88 -0.59 26.64
N ALA A 223 19.79 -1.34 26.58
CA ALA A 223 19.83 -2.79 26.37
C ALA A 223 20.13 -3.11 24.90
N VAL A 224 19.59 -2.35 23.97
CA VAL A 224 19.90 -2.45 22.54
C VAL A 224 21.35 -2.05 22.28
N GLN A 225 21.83 -0.95 22.87
CA GLN A 225 23.22 -0.53 22.71
C GLN A 225 24.22 -1.58 23.23
N LYS A 226 23.93 -2.24 24.35
CA LYS A 226 24.76 -3.34 24.87
C LYS A 226 24.81 -4.54 23.93
N LEU A 227 23.74 -4.83 23.20
CA LEU A 227 23.75 -5.89 22.16
C LEU A 227 24.64 -5.48 20.98
N LEU A 228 24.58 -4.22 20.57
CA LEU A 228 25.37 -3.68 19.47
C LEU A 228 26.86 -3.58 19.81
N ASP A 229 27.20 -3.37 21.09
CA ASP A 229 28.59 -3.18 21.55
C ASP A 229 29.33 -4.52 21.78
N ASN A 230 28.65 -5.64 21.68
CA ASN A 230 29.23 -6.97 21.92
C ASN A 230 29.99 -7.51 20.69
N ARG A 231 31.20 -7.02 20.48
CA ARG A 231 32.08 -7.28 19.31
C ARG A 231 32.44 -8.75 19.07
N ARG A 232 32.09 -9.67 19.95
CA ARG A 232 32.45 -11.09 19.82
C ARG A 232 31.39 -11.97 19.16
N ILE A 233 30.18 -11.49 19.02
CA ILE A 233 29.06 -12.18 18.38
C ILE A 233 28.33 -11.13 17.58
N GLU A 234 28.09 -11.37 16.29
CA GLU A 234 27.27 -10.51 15.44
C GLU A 234 25.81 -10.59 15.89
N ILE A 235 25.46 -9.88 16.97
CA ILE A 235 24.10 -9.85 17.51
C ILE A 235 23.30 -8.71 16.90
N GLY A 236 23.98 -7.73 16.32
CA GLY A 236 23.36 -6.61 15.64
C GLY A 236 24.39 -5.78 14.89
N ASN A 237 23.95 -5.10 13.88
CA ASN A 237 24.74 -4.17 13.09
C ASN A 237 23.97 -2.87 12.91
N VAL A 238 24.65 -1.75 13.11
CA VAL A 238 24.16 -0.41 12.77
C VAL A 238 24.87 0.00 11.49
N GLU A 239 24.46 -0.58 10.38
CA GLU A 239 24.82 -0.08 9.05
C GLU A 239 23.55 0.57 8.49
N PRO A 240 23.45 1.89 8.49
CA PRO A 240 22.32 2.58 7.90
C PRO A 240 22.33 2.29 6.39
N GLU A 241 21.24 1.75 5.89
CA GLU A 241 21.02 1.51 4.48
C GLU A 241 19.81 2.31 4.04
N LEU A 242 20.02 3.20 3.08
CA LEU A 242 18.93 3.95 2.46
C LEU A 242 18.17 3.00 1.53
N LEU A 243 16.89 2.86 1.82
CA LEU A 243 15.93 2.19 0.97
C LEU A 243 15.26 3.22 0.05
N PRO A 244 14.57 2.80 -1.03
CA PRO A 244 13.76 3.71 -1.82
C PRO A 244 12.75 4.48 -0.95
N ASP A 245 12.36 5.66 -1.40
CA ASP A 245 11.21 6.44 -0.91
C ASP A 245 11.30 6.87 0.56
N GLY A 246 12.44 7.38 0.98
CA GLY A 246 12.58 7.93 2.34
C GLY A 246 12.55 6.89 3.47
N ALA A 247 12.56 5.61 3.13
CA ALA A 247 12.76 4.56 4.10
C ALA A 247 14.26 4.36 4.37
N ALA A 248 14.62 4.05 5.61
CA ALA A 248 15.99 3.75 5.98
C ALA A 248 16.05 2.57 6.96
N ILE A 249 16.94 1.63 6.71
CA ILE A 249 17.29 0.61 7.72
C ILE A 249 18.21 1.30 8.72
N VAL A 250 17.73 1.41 9.95
CA VAL A 250 18.45 2.10 11.03
C VAL A 250 19.29 1.13 11.84
N ALA A 251 18.76 -0.08 12.05
CA ALA A 251 19.47 -1.13 12.79
C ALA A 251 19.01 -2.52 12.36
N ARG A 252 19.86 -3.53 12.54
CA ARG A 252 19.51 -4.94 12.41
C ARG A 252 19.74 -5.61 13.75
N LEU A 253 18.66 -6.07 14.38
CA LEU A 253 18.68 -6.68 15.70
C LEU A 253 18.47 -8.19 15.62
N ASN A 254 19.29 -8.95 16.32
CA ASN A 254 19.05 -10.39 16.47
C ASN A 254 18.21 -10.65 17.72
N VAL A 255 16.95 -11.00 17.52
CA VAL A 255 15.99 -11.30 18.59
C VAL A 255 15.52 -12.74 18.41
N LEU A 256 15.72 -13.59 19.41
CA LEU A 256 15.40 -15.03 19.35
C LEU A 256 16.04 -15.77 18.17
N GLY A 257 17.25 -15.42 17.77
CA GLY A 257 17.95 -16.02 16.63
C GLY A 257 17.38 -15.59 15.27
N ARG A 258 16.62 -14.50 15.23
CA ARG A 258 16.08 -13.91 14.00
C ARG A 258 16.59 -12.50 13.84
N ILE A 259 17.01 -12.19 12.63
CA ILE A 259 17.43 -10.84 12.27
C ILE A 259 16.19 -10.04 11.94
N ILE A 260 15.96 -8.97 12.70
CA ILE A 260 14.88 -8.01 12.47
C ILE A 260 15.52 -6.70 11.99
N SER A 261 15.16 -6.26 10.79
CA SER A 261 15.54 -4.96 10.27
C SER A 261 14.61 -3.89 10.81
N VAL A 262 15.16 -2.93 11.56
CA VAL A 262 14.41 -1.75 12.02
C VAL A 262 14.44 -0.72 10.90
N ILE A 263 13.27 -0.39 10.37
CA ILE A 263 13.10 0.49 9.22
C ILE A 263 12.35 1.73 9.71
N SER A 264 13.02 2.89 9.64
CA SER A 264 12.38 4.18 9.81
C SER A 264 11.71 4.60 8.51
N TYR A 265 10.46 5.05 8.56
CA TYR A 265 9.72 5.52 7.41
C TYR A 265 9.16 6.92 7.70
N ASP A 266 9.76 7.93 7.06
CA ASP A 266 9.58 9.35 7.39
C ASP A 266 8.66 10.08 6.40
N LEU A 267 8.15 9.39 5.36
CA LEU A 267 7.30 10.02 4.37
C LEU A 267 5.96 10.46 4.94
N THR A 268 5.50 11.59 4.46
CA THR A 268 4.20 12.17 4.77
C THR A 268 3.31 12.21 3.53
N TYR A 269 2.02 12.26 3.75
CA TYR A 269 1.02 12.55 2.73
C TYR A 269 0.07 13.61 3.25
N THR A 270 -0.52 14.37 2.33
CA THR A 270 -1.56 15.34 2.66
C THR A 270 -2.92 14.65 2.55
N ASP A 271 -3.68 14.66 3.63
CA ASP A 271 -5.02 14.06 3.66
C ASP A 271 -6.06 14.89 2.88
N ASP A 272 -7.29 14.38 2.81
CA ASP A 272 -8.38 15.04 2.09
C ASP A 272 -8.81 16.39 2.75
N GLU A 273 -8.37 16.64 4.00
CA GLU A 273 -8.60 17.87 4.76
C GLU A 273 -7.45 18.87 4.61
N GLY A 274 -6.37 18.51 3.92
CA GLY A 274 -5.19 19.35 3.68
C GLY A 274 -4.15 19.29 4.81
N ASN A 275 -4.23 18.31 5.72
CA ASN A 275 -3.24 18.13 6.79
C ASN A 275 -2.17 17.12 6.38
N ASP A 276 -0.91 17.43 6.68
CA ASP A 276 0.18 16.49 6.46
C ASP A 276 0.23 15.44 7.57
N LYS A 277 0.16 14.16 7.18
CA LYS A 277 0.19 13.00 8.08
C LYS A 277 1.31 12.05 7.67
N LEU A 278 1.96 11.44 8.67
CA LEU A 278 2.89 10.34 8.43
C LEU A 278 2.14 9.09 8.01
N TYR A 279 2.67 8.32 7.05
CA TYR A 279 2.11 7.01 6.70
C TYR A 279 2.10 6.05 7.89
N ILE A 280 3.16 6.04 8.70
CA ILE A 280 3.20 5.36 9.99
C ILE A 280 3.04 6.41 11.08
N PRO A 281 1.92 6.46 11.81
CA PRO A 281 1.68 7.47 12.84
C PRO A 281 2.77 7.49 13.92
N SER A 282 3.00 8.66 14.48
CA SER A 282 3.96 8.83 15.58
C SER A 282 3.70 7.82 16.70
N GLY A 283 4.75 7.32 17.31
CA GLY A 283 4.68 6.35 18.41
C GLY A 283 4.29 4.93 18.02
N LYS A 284 3.97 4.66 16.75
CA LYS A 284 3.58 3.32 16.29
C LYS A 284 4.69 2.60 15.55
N CYS A 285 4.66 1.28 15.67
CA CYS A 285 5.49 0.38 14.86
C CYS A 285 4.68 -0.85 14.41
N VAL A 286 5.11 -1.44 13.29
CA VAL A 286 4.49 -2.62 12.69
C VAL A 286 5.56 -3.66 12.43
N LEU A 287 5.40 -4.83 13.04
CA LEU A 287 6.26 -5.99 12.79
C LEU A 287 5.63 -6.89 11.74
N THR A 288 6.36 -7.17 10.68
CA THR A 288 5.89 -7.96 9.53
C THR A 288 7.04 -8.62 8.76
N ALA A 289 6.77 -9.09 7.56
CA ALA A 289 7.76 -9.56 6.60
C ALA A 289 7.39 -9.11 5.18
N PRO A 290 8.36 -8.98 4.25
CA PRO A 290 8.09 -8.66 2.85
C PRO A 290 7.08 -9.61 2.22
N GLY A 291 6.18 -9.10 1.37
CA GLY A 291 5.15 -9.89 0.69
C GLY A 291 4.07 -10.44 1.64
N ALA A 292 3.83 -9.80 2.77
CA ALA A 292 2.78 -10.18 3.72
C ALA A 292 1.36 -10.00 3.16
N GLY A 293 1.20 -9.17 2.13
CA GLY A 293 -0.03 -8.93 1.40
C GLY A 293 0.20 -8.90 -0.11
N ARG A 294 -0.83 -8.52 -0.84
CA ARG A 294 -0.82 -8.26 -2.28
C ARG A 294 -1.74 -7.11 -2.62
N THR A 295 -1.45 -6.38 -3.69
CA THR A 295 -2.38 -5.36 -4.23
C THR A 295 -3.16 -5.97 -5.38
N ALA A 296 -4.48 -6.01 -5.26
CA ALA A 296 -5.40 -6.43 -6.29
C ALA A 296 -6.06 -5.21 -6.94
N TYR A 297 -6.37 -5.31 -8.22
CA TYR A 297 -7.05 -4.25 -8.98
C TYR A 297 -8.36 -4.79 -9.57
N GLY A 298 -9.47 -4.13 -9.26
CA GLY A 298 -10.75 -4.37 -9.92
C GLY A 298 -10.80 -3.72 -11.30
N ALA A 299 -11.68 -4.22 -12.16
CA ALA A 299 -11.91 -3.62 -13.48
C ALA A 299 -12.58 -2.25 -13.36
N VAL A 300 -12.32 -1.41 -14.35
CA VAL A 300 -12.93 -0.08 -14.50
C VAL A 300 -13.83 -0.08 -15.72
N SER A 301 -15.11 0.18 -15.52
CA SER A 301 -16.08 0.34 -16.59
C SER A 301 -16.29 1.83 -16.89
N GLN A 302 -16.17 2.21 -18.14
CA GLN A 302 -16.34 3.60 -18.59
C GLN A 302 -17.03 3.67 -19.94
N VAL A 303 -17.72 4.81 -20.20
CA VAL A 303 -18.27 5.11 -21.52
C VAL A 303 -17.17 5.74 -22.38
N GLU A 304 -16.91 5.19 -23.55
CA GLU A 304 -15.99 5.78 -24.50
C GLU A 304 -16.67 6.89 -25.31
N GLN A 305 -15.92 7.96 -25.59
CA GLN A 305 -16.44 9.07 -26.41
C GLN A 305 -16.47 8.71 -27.90
N SER A 306 -15.71 7.71 -28.32
CA SER A 306 -15.59 7.30 -29.74
C SER A 306 -16.86 6.65 -30.28
N ASP A 307 -17.55 5.87 -29.46
CA ASP A 307 -18.74 5.09 -29.86
C ASP A 307 -19.95 5.29 -28.92
N GLY A 308 -19.74 5.90 -27.74
CA GLY A 308 -20.77 6.08 -26.73
C GLY A 308 -21.17 4.81 -25.98
N GLU A 309 -20.43 3.71 -26.13
CA GLU A 309 -20.69 2.44 -25.49
C GLU A 309 -19.92 2.27 -24.18
N PHE A 310 -20.37 1.28 -23.37
CA PHE A 310 -19.67 0.92 -22.13
C PHE A 310 -18.56 -0.07 -22.42
N HIS A 311 -17.35 0.25 -22.03
CA HIS A 311 -16.19 -0.63 -22.09
C HIS A 311 -15.64 -0.90 -20.69
N THR A 312 -15.19 -2.13 -20.46
CA THR A 312 -14.58 -2.54 -19.19
C THR A 312 -13.12 -2.87 -19.43
N TYR A 313 -12.27 -2.20 -18.70
CA TYR A 313 -10.81 -2.33 -18.79
C TYR A 313 -10.25 -2.97 -17.51
N ALA A 314 -9.50 -4.05 -17.68
CA ALA A 314 -8.71 -4.64 -16.61
C ALA A 314 -7.30 -4.03 -16.62
N GLY A 315 -6.96 -3.23 -15.62
CA GLY A 315 -5.67 -2.57 -15.58
C GLY A 315 -5.45 -1.80 -14.28
N ARG A 316 -4.18 -1.52 -13.97
CA ARG A 316 -3.81 -0.74 -12.77
C ARG A 316 -4.23 0.72 -12.88
N ARG A 317 -4.15 1.28 -14.09
CA ARG A 317 -4.47 2.68 -14.41
C ARG A 317 -5.23 2.68 -15.71
N VAL A 318 -6.42 3.22 -15.71
CA VAL A 318 -7.28 3.34 -16.89
C VAL A 318 -7.50 4.82 -17.19
N PRO A 319 -6.82 5.37 -18.20
CA PRO A 319 -7.01 6.76 -18.59
C PRO A 319 -8.29 6.92 -19.41
N LYS A 320 -8.94 8.06 -19.26
CA LYS A 320 -10.08 8.50 -20.05
C LYS A 320 -9.90 9.96 -20.43
N TYR A 321 -10.04 10.25 -21.71
CA TYR A 321 -9.94 11.59 -22.24
C TYR A 321 -11.23 11.99 -22.94
N VAL A 322 -11.89 13.02 -22.44
CA VAL A 322 -13.19 13.48 -22.93
C VAL A 322 -13.08 14.93 -23.38
N SER A 323 -13.60 15.24 -24.56
CA SER A 323 -13.74 16.61 -25.05
C SER A 323 -15.19 17.07 -24.96
N SER A 324 -15.41 18.26 -24.36
CA SER A 324 -16.71 18.92 -24.31
C SER A 324 -16.71 20.09 -25.31
N ALA A 325 -17.53 19.97 -26.34
CA ALA A 325 -17.71 21.05 -27.33
C ALA A 325 -18.45 22.26 -26.72
N GLU A 326 -19.36 22.00 -25.81
CA GLU A 326 -20.18 23.02 -25.17
C GLU A 326 -19.36 23.89 -24.18
N GLY A 327 -18.45 23.26 -23.43
CA GLY A 327 -17.56 23.94 -22.47
C GLY A 327 -16.23 24.37 -23.05
N ASN A 328 -15.90 24.10 -24.31
CA ASN A 328 -14.56 24.28 -24.91
C ASN A 328 -13.43 23.77 -24.01
N SER A 329 -13.68 22.64 -23.37
CA SER A 329 -12.77 22.04 -22.39
C SER A 329 -12.49 20.57 -22.73
N ARG A 330 -11.37 20.09 -22.26
CA ARG A 330 -10.97 18.68 -22.34
C ARG A 330 -10.65 18.18 -20.95
N THR A 331 -11.10 16.99 -20.63
CA THR A 331 -10.90 16.41 -19.30
C THR A 331 -10.11 15.12 -19.42
N LEU A 332 -8.98 15.05 -18.76
CA LEU A 332 -8.23 13.82 -18.53
C LEU A 332 -8.61 13.27 -17.17
N THR A 333 -9.01 12.01 -17.12
CA THR A 333 -9.27 11.26 -15.88
C THR A 333 -8.43 10.01 -15.90
N ILE A 334 -7.78 9.69 -14.81
CA ILE A 334 -7.11 8.40 -14.63
C ILE A 334 -7.84 7.66 -13.53
N SER A 335 -8.37 6.49 -13.85
CA SER A 335 -9.16 5.68 -12.92
C SER A 335 -8.39 4.44 -12.47
N SER A 336 -8.57 4.05 -11.23
CA SER A 336 -8.00 2.85 -10.64
C SER A 336 -8.96 2.27 -9.58
N ARG A 337 -8.87 0.95 -9.34
CA ARG A 337 -9.60 0.26 -8.27
C ARG A 337 -8.65 -0.63 -7.47
N PRO A 338 -7.73 -0.05 -6.70
CA PRO A 338 -6.78 -0.80 -5.90
C PRO A 338 -7.42 -1.32 -4.61
N LEU A 339 -6.98 -2.51 -4.16
CA LEU A 339 -7.29 -3.05 -2.85
C LEU A 339 -6.07 -3.81 -2.30
N MET A 340 -5.59 -3.40 -1.13
CA MET A 340 -4.49 -4.04 -0.43
C MET A 340 -5.02 -5.17 0.42
N ILE A 341 -4.65 -6.41 0.09
CA ILE A 341 -5.19 -7.63 0.70
C ILE A 341 -4.09 -8.36 1.46
N PRO A 342 -4.23 -8.60 2.78
CA PRO A 342 -3.31 -9.45 3.50
C PRO A 342 -3.37 -10.90 3.00
N ASN A 343 -2.21 -11.52 2.75
CA ASN A 343 -2.13 -12.92 2.28
C ASN A 343 -2.50 -13.95 3.37
N ASN A 344 -2.45 -13.54 4.63
CA ASN A 344 -2.73 -14.38 5.79
C ASN A 344 -3.53 -13.60 6.83
N LYS A 345 -4.13 -14.31 7.78
CA LYS A 345 -4.82 -13.67 8.91
C LYS A 345 -3.81 -12.89 9.76
N ASN A 346 -4.00 -11.59 9.86
CA ASN A 346 -3.21 -10.67 10.67
C ASN A 346 -1.69 -10.88 10.52
N PRO A 347 -1.11 -10.70 9.32
CA PRO A 347 0.33 -10.84 9.12
C PRO A 347 1.11 -9.63 9.65
N PHE A 348 0.42 -8.63 10.14
CA PHE A 348 0.94 -7.40 10.71
C PHE A 348 0.68 -7.39 12.21
N ILE A 349 1.70 -7.09 13.01
CA ILE A 349 1.54 -6.84 14.46
C ILE A 349 1.86 -5.39 14.72
N VAL A 350 0.86 -4.65 15.11
CA VAL A 350 0.95 -3.23 15.42
C VAL A 350 1.17 -3.04 16.90
N ALA A 351 2.07 -2.16 17.28
CA ALA A 351 2.22 -1.72 18.63
C ALA A 351 2.31 -0.20 18.70
N ASP A 352 1.66 0.38 19.70
CA ASP A 352 1.77 1.77 20.07
C ASP A 352 2.71 1.84 21.28
N VAL A 353 3.92 2.36 21.06
CA VAL A 353 5.06 2.15 21.96
C VAL A 353 5.61 3.41 22.62
N LEU A 354 5.24 4.59 22.15
CA LEU A 354 5.64 5.86 22.76
C LEU A 354 4.46 6.51 23.50
N THR A 355 4.77 7.36 24.47
CA THR A 355 3.79 8.27 25.08
C THR A 355 3.48 9.39 24.10
N ASP A 356 2.20 9.75 23.97
CA ASP A 356 1.73 10.87 23.14
C ASP A 356 2.25 12.23 23.68
#